data_1dc1cd3059f0b8f42843ed310e36e9c3
#
_entry.id   1dc1cd3059f0b8f42843ed310e36e9c3
#
_cell.length_a   1.000
_cell.length_b   1.000
_cell.length_c   1.000
_cell.angle_alpha   90.00
_cell.angle_beta   90.00
_cell.angle_gamma   90.00
#
_symmetry.space_group_name_H-M   'P 1'
#
loop_
_entity.id
_entity.type
_entity.pdbx_description
1 polymer ?
#
loop_
_entity_poly.entity_id
_entity_poly.type
_entity_poly.pdbx_seq_one_letter_code
_entity_poly.pdbx_strand_id
1 'polypeptide(L)'
;MKKIILLLTTSIALSQTFSEVRIKNLTYVEDTGKKQLIGYGLVVGLDGTGDRATGTQGAIFTVQTISNMLENFGITVPNQRLRTRNVAAVMVTAELPSWGMIGSQFDVNVASLGDATSLQGGVLLMAPLKAGDNPSKIWGMAQGPISIGGYNADSGGGDQIKKNHALTGRVPNGASLVTKPNNMDFSSEKKLRFILHNPDYNTAVDIKGSMSSFTPEGGSSPVDAKVLSSGVVEVNLDEQLLENNPNYVPELISDLQKINAIAYTEARVIINERTGTVVAGGDVILEPVMVSHGSLVIQIK
;
A
#
# COMPACT_ATOMS: atom_id res chain seq x y z
N MET A 1 12.00 -11.30 -76.41
CA MET A 1 12.51 -11.50 -75.05
C MET A 1 11.65 -10.66 -74.13
N LYS A 2 10.64 -11.25 -73.50
CA LYS A 2 9.77 -10.57 -72.54
C LYS A 2 10.37 -10.68 -71.15
N LYS A 3 10.75 -9.56 -70.54
CA LYS A 3 11.18 -9.51 -69.13
C LYS A 3 9.94 -9.55 -68.26
N ILE A 4 9.76 -10.65 -67.53
CA ILE A 4 8.78 -10.77 -66.47
C ILE A 4 9.37 -10.08 -65.23
N ILE A 5 8.77 -8.95 -64.83
CA ILE A 5 9.06 -8.29 -63.56
C ILE A 5 8.19 -8.98 -62.50
N LEU A 6 8.80 -9.79 -61.69
CA LEU A 6 8.19 -10.40 -60.52
C LEU A 6 8.10 -9.33 -59.41
N LEU A 7 6.89 -8.80 -59.18
CA LEU A 7 6.63 -7.87 -58.08
C LEU A 7 6.48 -8.67 -56.82
N LEU A 8 7.51 -8.70 -56.02
CA LEU A 8 7.48 -9.31 -54.67
C LEU A 8 6.85 -8.31 -53.71
N THR A 9 5.56 -8.40 -53.51
CA THR A 9 4.86 -7.65 -52.46
C THR A 9 5.17 -8.30 -51.12
N THR A 10 6.20 -7.81 -50.42
CA THR A 10 6.42 -8.10 -49.02
C THR A 10 5.31 -7.42 -48.22
N SER A 11 4.32 -8.22 -47.82
CA SER A 11 3.34 -7.86 -46.81
C SER A 11 4.07 -7.73 -45.48
N ILE A 12 4.44 -6.50 -45.11
CA ILE A 12 4.88 -6.21 -43.73
C ILE A 12 3.62 -6.27 -42.88
N ALA A 13 3.38 -7.43 -42.27
CA ALA A 13 2.43 -7.51 -41.18
C ALA A 13 2.98 -6.64 -40.04
N LEU A 14 2.37 -5.47 -39.84
CA LEU A 14 2.53 -4.72 -38.60
C LEU A 14 1.97 -5.61 -37.48
N SER A 15 2.82 -6.42 -36.87
CA SER A 15 2.50 -7.05 -35.61
C SER A 15 2.49 -5.93 -34.57
N GLN A 16 1.31 -5.49 -34.16
CA GLN A 16 1.15 -4.73 -32.94
C GLN A 16 1.69 -5.64 -31.83
N THR A 17 2.84 -5.30 -31.32
CA THR A 17 3.42 -5.98 -30.15
C THR A 17 2.66 -5.51 -28.92
N PHE A 18 1.52 -6.16 -28.65
CA PHE A 18 0.88 -6.02 -27.36
C PHE A 18 1.86 -6.50 -26.30
N SER A 19 2.08 -5.71 -25.28
CA SER A 19 2.95 -6.08 -24.17
C SER A 19 2.25 -7.15 -23.32
N GLU A 20 2.68 -8.40 -23.45
CA GLU A 20 2.25 -9.46 -22.57
C GLU A 20 2.87 -9.24 -21.18
N VAL A 21 2.04 -9.14 -20.17
CA VAL A 21 2.42 -8.91 -18.78
C VAL A 21 1.83 -10.02 -17.91
N ARG A 22 2.59 -10.48 -16.93
CA ARG A 22 2.08 -11.49 -15.98
C ARG A 22 0.88 -10.94 -15.20
N ILE A 23 -0.15 -11.77 -15.02
CA ILE A 23 -1.35 -11.42 -14.24
C ILE A 23 -0.98 -10.91 -12.85
N LYS A 24 0.08 -11.45 -12.22
CA LYS A 24 0.63 -10.96 -10.94
C LYS A 24 0.93 -9.46 -10.92
N ASN A 25 1.36 -8.89 -12.05
CA ASN A 25 1.72 -7.47 -12.14
C ASN A 25 0.51 -6.59 -12.45
N LEU A 26 -0.57 -7.17 -12.92
CA LEU A 26 -1.81 -6.48 -13.30
C LEU A 26 -2.86 -6.51 -12.20
N THR A 27 -2.79 -7.50 -11.30
CA THR A 27 -3.85 -7.78 -10.33
C THR A 27 -3.29 -8.08 -8.94
N TYR A 28 -4.13 -7.91 -7.95
CA TYR A 28 -3.97 -8.50 -6.62
C TYR A 28 -5.22 -9.32 -6.28
N VAL A 29 -5.04 -10.28 -5.38
CA VAL A 29 -6.16 -11.11 -4.92
C VAL A 29 -6.94 -10.35 -3.86
N GLU A 30 -8.27 -10.42 -3.88
CA GLU A 30 -9.14 -9.85 -2.85
C GLU A 30 -8.70 -10.32 -1.46
N ASP A 31 -8.86 -9.49 -0.44
CA ASP A 31 -8.40 -9.69 0.93
C ASP A 31 -6.88 -9.79 1.15
N THR A 32 -6.06 -9.79 0.09
CA THR A 32 -4.62 -9.55 0.24
C THR A 32 -4.30 -8.06 0.37
N GLY A 33 -5.32 -7.21 0.31
CA GLY A 33 -5.20 -5.78 0.48
C GLY A 33 -4.65 -5.41 1.86
N LYS A 34 -3.85 -4.36 1.90
CA LYS A 34 -3.29 -3.83 3.14
C LYS A 34 -4.38 -3.15 3.96
N LYS A 35 -4.69 -3.67 5.13
CA LYS A 35 -5.64 -3.04 6.04
C LYS A 35 -4.92 -1.97 6.86
N GLN A 36 -5.46 -0.77 6.87
CA GLN A 36 -4.92 0.32 7.67
C GLN A 36 -5.35 0.18 9.13
N LEU A 37 -4.37 0.27 10.02
CA LEU A 37 -4.57 0.27 11.46
C LEU A 37 -4.25 1.63 12.03
N ILE A 38 -5.00 2.03 13.04
CA ILE A 38 -4.82 3.26 13.77
C ILE A 38 -4.87 2.98 15.27
N GLY A 39 -4.05 3.71 16.03
CA GLY A 39 -4.02 3.64 17.47
C GLY A 39 -3.65 4.97 18.10
N TYR A 40 -3.94 5.10 19.35
CA TYR A 40 -3.49 6.20 20.20
C TYR A 40 -2.47 5.65 21.19
N GLY A 41 -1.36 6.38 21.39
CA GLY A 41 -0.30 5.98 22.29
C GLY A 41 0.37 7.18 22.99
N LEU A 42 1.24 6.85 23.93
CA LEU A 42 2.13 7.81 24.58
C LEU A 42 3.57 7.48 24.23
N VAL A 43 4.33 8.52 23.96
CA VAL A 43 5.79 8.46 23.83
C VAL A 43 6.41 9.05 25.09
N VAL A 44 7.32 8.32 25.69
CA VAL A 44 8.03 8.72 26.93
C VAL A 44 9.53 8.84 26.68
N GLY A 45 10.25 9.46 27.63
CA GLY A 45 11.70 9.62 27.55
C GLY A 45 12.15 10.80 26.68
N LEU A 46 11.25 11.74 26.40
CA LEU A 46 11.56 12.96 25.65
C LEU A 46 12.29 13.96 26.57
N ASP A 47 13.43 14.46 26.12
CA ASP A 47 14.25 15.42 26.89
C ASP A 47 13.69 16.84 26.77
N GLY A 48 12.61 17.12 27.49
CA GLY A 48 11.94 18.42 27.50
C GLY A 48 11.22 18.80 26.22
N THR A 49 11.16 17.90 25.21
CA THR A 49 10.57 18.15 23.89
C THR A 49 9.14 17.63 23.74
N GLY A 50 8.61 16.97 24.78
CA GLY A 50 7.25 16.46 24.81
C GLY A 50 6.19 17.54 24.97
N ASP A 51 4.94 17.10 25.16
CA ASP A 51 3.79 17.98 25.32
C ASP A 51 3.90 18.84 26.60
N ARG A 52 3.49 20.10 26.50
CA ARG A 52 3.49 21.03 27.60
C ARG A 52 2.18 20.95 28.38
N ALA A 53 2.20 20.29 29.49
CA ALA A 53 1.06 20.24 30.41
C ALA A 53 0.98 21.58 31.21
N THR A 54 0.69 22.70 30.56
CA THR A 54 0.61 24.01 31.22
C THR A 54 -0.76 24.65 30.92
N GLY A 55 -1.62 24.74 31.93
CA GLY A 55 -2.85 25.52 31.89
C GLY A 55 -4.01 24.87 31.12
N THR A 56 -5.08 25.63 30.89
CA THR A 56 -6.36 25.23 30.28
C THR A 56 -6.29 24.93 28.79
N GLN A 57 -5.15 25.10 28.13
CA GLN A 57 -4.97 24.93 26.68
C GLN A 57 -3.86 23.95 26.29
N GLY A 58 -3.18 23.32 27.24
CA GLY A 58 -2.17 22.30 26.96
C GLY A 58 -2.79 20.94 26.56
N ALA A 59 -1.97 19.94 26.32
CA ALA A 59 -2.40 18.59 25.93
C ALA A 59 -3.16 17.89 27.06
N ILE A 60 -4.42 18.32 27.27
CA ILE A 60 -5.32 17.79 28.32
C ILE A 60 -5.44 16.27 28.20
N PHE A 61 -5.52 15.75 26.98
CA PHE A 61 -5.58 14.31 26.71
C PHE A 61 -4.29 13.57 27.12
N THR A 62 -3.10 14.19 27.01
CA THR A 62 -1.84 13.61 27.46
C THR A 62 -1.86 13.42 28.97
N VAL A 63 -2.24 14.46 29.70
CA VAL A 63 -2.33 14.42 31.18
C VAL A 63 -3.37 13.41 31.63
N GLN A 64 -4.54 13.38 31.00
CA GLN A 64 -5.60 12.44 31.34
C GLN A 64 -5.16 10.98 31.08
N THR A 65 -4.50 10.74 29.96
CA THR A 65 -4.01 9.38 29.64
C THR A 65 -2.94 8.91 30.62
N ILE A 66 -2.02 9.81 31.01
CA ILE A 66 -1.01 9.50 32.04
C ILE A 66 -1.71 9.17 33.37
N SER A 67 -2.70 9.98 33.78
CA SER A 67 -3.44 9.74 35.02
C SER A 67 -4.14 8.39 34.99
N ASN A 68 -4.87 8.08 33.93
CA ASN A 68 -5.54 6.78 33.77
C ASN A 68 -4.56 5.60 33.77
N MET A 69 -3.37 5.79 33.15
CA MET A 69 -2.33 4.78 33.14
C MET A 69 -1.75 4.55 34.55
N LEU A 70 -1.49 5.60 35.33
CA LEU A 70 -1.01 5.51 36.69
C LEU A 70 -2.06 4.88 37.62
N GLU A 71 -3.33 5.18 37.43
CA GLU A 71 -4.44 4.56 38.17
C GLU A 71 -4.48 3.04 37.94
N ASN A 72 -4.22 2.56 36.71
CA ASN A 72 -4.10 1.12 36.44
C ASN A 72 -2.93 0.46 37.19
N PHE A 73 -1.91 1.22 37.59
CA PHE A 73 -0.82 0.75 38.46
C PHE A 73 -1.10 0.99 39.95
N GLY A 74 -2.31 1.45 40.32
CA GLY A 74 -2.69 1.73 41.71
C GLY A 74 -2.17 3.10 42.21
N ILE A 75 -1.70 3.98 41.36
CA ILE A 75 -1.19 5.28 41.70
C ILE A 75 -2.21 6.35 41.31
N THR A 76 -2.84 6.99 42.28
CA THR A 76 -3.77 8.09 42.04
C THR A 76 -3.09 9.44 42.14
N VAL A 77 -3.01 10.17 41.02
CA VAL A 77 -2.43 11.52 40.96
C VAL A 77 -3.49 12.50 40.42
N PRO A 78 -3.76 13.60 41.15
CA PRO A 78 -4.67 14.63 40.64
C PRO A 78 -4.13 15.26 39.35
N ASN A 79 -4.92 15.32 38.29
CA ASN A 79 -4.56 15.85 36.96
C ASN A 79 -3.95 17.25 37.02
N GLN A 80 -4.41 18.10 37.94
CA GLN A 80 -3.91 19.48 38.14
C GLN A 80 -2.47 19.57 38.60
N ARG A 81 -1.90 18.47 39.14
CA ARG A 81 -0.50 18.41 39.64
C ARG A 81 0.45 17.73 38.66
N LEU A 82 -0.08 17.08 37.61
CA LEU A 82 0.75 16.46 36.58
C LEU A 82 1.34 17.55 35.67
N ARG A 83 2.65 17.68 35.67
CA ARG A 83 3.41 18.50 34.74
C ARG A 83 4.46 17.63 34.10
N THR A 84 4.43 17.54 32.78
CA THR A 84 5.41 16.77 32.04
C THR A 84 5.84 17.52 30.78
N ARG A 85 7.09 17.35 30.41
CA ARG A 85 7.66 17.75 29.12
C ARG A 85 8.36 16.57 28.44
N ASN A 86 8.36 15.43 29.13
CA ASN A 86 9.05 14.21 28.68
C ASN A 86 8.10 13.17 28.09
N VAL A 87 6.82 13.53 27.93
CA VAL A 87 5.78 12.67 27.38
C VAL A 87 5.05 13.41 26.28
N ALA A 88 4.72 12.72 25.20
CA ALA A 88 3.88 13.22 24.12
C ALA A 88 2.78 12.24 23.77
N ALA A 89 1.59 12.76 23.52
CA ALA A 89 0.52 11.98 22.92
C ALA A 89 0.73 11.83 21.40
N VAL A 90 0.54 10.63 20.90
CA VAL A 90 0.81 10.32 19.51
C VAL A 90 -0.30 9.50 18.87
N MET A 91 -0.51 9.72 17.59
CA MET A 91 -1.23 8.83 16.70
C MET A 91 -0.25 7.79 16.17
N VAL A 92 -0.65 6.53 16.24
CA VAL A 92 0.11 5.40 15.73
C VAL A 92 -0.64 4.85 14.53
N THR A 93 0.01 4.71 13.39
CA THR A 93 -0.58 4.15 12.18
C THR A 93 0.28 3.00 11.67
N ALA A 94 -0.36 1.97 11.14
CA ALA A 94 0.33 0.82 10.57
C ALA A 94 -0.46 0.20 9.43
N GLU A 95 0.23 -0.54 8.57
CA GLU A 95 -0.38 -1.40 7.58
C GLU A 95 -0.33 -2.84 8.08
N LEU A 96 -1.52 -3.44 8.25
CA LEU A 96 -1.62 -4.84 8.63
C LEU A 96 -1.19 -5.71 7.46
N PRO A 97 -0.16 -6.58 7.63
CA PRO A 97 0.19 -7.53 6.60
C PRO A 97 -0.91 -8.59 6.47
N SER A 98 -1.42 -8.81 5.26
CA SER A 98 -2.45 -9.80 4.97
C SER A 98 -2.02 -11.25 5.28
N TRP A 99 -0.71 -11.53 5.17
CA TRP A 99 -0.09 -12.83 5.46
C TRP A 99 0.25 -13.03 6.94
N GLY A 100 -0.03 -12.03 7.80
CA GLY A 100 0.41 -12.06 9.19
C GLY A 100 -0.21 -13.20 10.00
N MET A 101 0.59 -13.85 10.80
CA MET A 101 0.15 -14.78 11.87
C MET A 101 0.24 -14.07 13.22
N ILE A 102 -0.47 -14.59 14.23
CA ILE A 102 -0.34 -14.08 15.60
C ILE A 102 1.13 -14.11 16.00
N GLY A 103 1.64 -12.97 16.49
CA GLY A 103 3.05 -12.77 16.83
C GLY A 103 3.90 -12.21 15.68
N SER A 104 3.40 -12.14 14.45
CA SER A 104 4.12 -11.46 13.35
C SER A 104 4.35 -10.00 13.68
N GLN A 105 5.58 -9.52 13.40
CA GLN A 105 5.96 -8.14 13.62
C GLN A 105 5.84 -7.32 12.35
N PHE A 106 5.46 -6.05 12.51
CA PHE A 106 5.37 -5.09 11.42
C PHE A 106 5.67 -3.68 11.90
N ASP A 107 6.00 -2.82 10.97
CA ASP A 107 6.41 -1.46 11.26
C ASP A 107 5.22 -0.55 11.58
N VAL A 108 5.45 0.42 12.44
CA VAL A 108 4.47 1.46 12.73
C VAL A 108 5.05 2.85 12.53
N ASN A 109 4.19 3.77 12.11
CA ASN A 109 4.51 5.17 12.04
C ASN A 109 3.85 5.89 13.23
N VAL A 110 4.56 6.86 13.77
CA VAL A 110 4.14 7.62 14.94
C VAL A 110 4.15 9.11 14.60
N ALA A 111 3.08 9.82 14.93
CA ALA A 111 2.96 11.26 14.71
C ALA A 111 2.43 11.94 15.98
N SER A 112 3.03 13.07 16.37
CA SER A 112 2.59 13.84 17.51
C SER A 112 1.18 14.41 17.29
N LEU A 113 0.34 14.32 18.31
CA LEU A 113 -1.00 14.91 18.36
C LEU A 113 -1.07 16.19 19.17
N GLY A 114 -0.09 16.36 20.07
CA GLY A 114 -0.04 17.50 20.98
C GLY A 114 0.87 18.63 20.47
N ASP A 115 1.45 19.36 21.42
CA ASP A 115 2.36 20.47 21.18
C ASP A 115 3.83 20.09 21.40
N ALA A 116 4.16 18.80 21.34
CA ALA A 116 5.54 18.32 21.38
C ALA A 116 6.36 18.96 20.24
N THR A 117 7.62 19.23 20.51
CA THR A 117 8.53 19.84 19.54
C THR A 117 9.43 18.82 18.85
N SER A 118 9.62 17.64 19.46
CA SER A 118 10.38 16.52 18.88
C SER A 118 10.00 15.21 19.57
N LEU A 119 9.98 14.12 18.81
CA LEU A 119 9.83 12.74 19.30
C LEU A 119 11.19 12.01 19.37
N GLN A 120 12.29 12.69 19.10
CA GLN A 120 13.63 12.10 19.06
C GLN A 120 14.02 11.50 20.41
N GLY A 121 14.57 10.30 20.39
CA GLY A 121 15.00 9.57 21.60
C GLY A 121 13.85 8.99 22.43
N GLY A 122 12.60 9.24 22.04
CA GLY A 122 11.44 8.74 22.73
C GLY A 122 11.16 7.25 22.48
N VAL A 123 10.43 6.64 23.41
CA VAL A 123 9.95 5.26 23.33
C VAL A 123 8.43 5.27 23.35
N LEU A 124 7.82 4.63 22.37
CA LEU A 124 6.38 4.40 22.31
C LEU A 124 6.00 3.36 23.37
N LEU A 125 5.10 3.72 24.26
CA LEU A 125 4.48 2.79 25.21
C LEU A 125 3.47 1.93 24.47
N MET A 126 3.13 0.79 25.07
CA MET A 126 2.19 -0.16 24.51
C MET A 126 0.87 0.52 24.09
N ALA A 127 0.58 0.48 22.80
CA ALA A 127 -0.56 1.11 22.17
C ALA A 127 -1.37 0.09 21.36
N PRO A 128 -2.68 -0.05 21.62
CA PRO A 128 -3.53 -0.95 20.82
C PRO A 128 -3.79 -0.36 19.44
N LEU A 129 -3.66 -1.20 18.40
CA LEU A 129 -3.96 -0.87 17.02
C LEU A 129 -5.30 -1.47 16.61
N LYS A 130 -6.16 -0.65 16.03
CA LYS A 130 -7.52 -1.00 15.61
C LYS A 130 -7.71 -0.63 14.14
N ALA A 131 -8.61 -1.34 13.45
CA ALA A 131 -9.00 -0.96 12.09
C ALA A 131 -10.24 -0.07 12.13
N GLY A 132 -10.36 0.82 11.16
CA GLY A 132 -11.47 1.76 11.10
C GLY A 132 -12.84 1.11 10.90
N ASP A 133 -12.88 -0.06 10.28
CA ASP A 133 -14.10 -0.85 10.05
C ASP A 133 -14.63 -1.54 11.31
N ASN A 134 -13.74 -1.86 12.29
CA ASN A 134 -14.13 -2.48 13.55
C ASN A 134 -13.30 -1.92 14.71
N PRO A 135 -13.71 -0.79 15.30
CA PRO A 135 -12.96 -0.13 16.37
C PRO A 135 -12.96 -0.91 17.71
N SER A 136 -13.81 -1.92 17.86
CA SER A 136 -13.82 -2.77 19.07
C SER A 136 -12.74 -3.84 19.03
N LYS A 137 -12.27 -4.24 17.85
CA LYS A 137 -11.29 -5.31 17.67
C LYS A 137 -9.87 -4.77 17.68
N ILE A 138 -9.03 -5.31 18.58
CA ILE A 138 -7.59 -5.01 18.58
C ILE A 138 -6.90 -5.99 17.64
N TRP A 139 -6.22 -5.47 16.63
CA TRP A 139 -5.50 -6.25 15.63
C TRP A 139 -4.04 -6.44 16.01
N GLY A 140 -3.43 -5.43 16.61
CA GLY A 140 -2.02 -5.45 17.00
C GLY A 140 -1.75 -4.60 18.23
N MET A 141 -0.59 -4.83 18.84
CA MET A 141 -0.06 -4.02 19.93
C MET A 141 1.27 -3.41 19.47
N ALA A 142 1.39 -2.08 19.54
CA ALA A 142 2.58 -1.36 19.15
C ALA A 142 3.37 -0.86 20.34
N GLN A 143 4.71 -1.01 20.31
CA GLN A 143 5.65 -0.48 21.31
C GLN A 143 7.06 -0.42 20.73
N GLY A 144 7.92 0.41 21.28
CA GLY A 144 9.35 0.39 20.96
C GLY A 144 9.97 1.76 20.77
N PRO A 145 11.30 1.82 20.57
CA PRO A 145 12.03 3.06 20.36
C PRO A 145 11.66 3.69 19.02
N ILE A 146 11.51 5.01 19.04
CA ILE A 146 11.17 5.78 17.83
C ILE A 146 12.44 6.12 17.08
N SER A 147 12.49 5.76 15.80
CA SER A 147 13.49 6.19 14.86
C SER A 147 12.96 7.39 14.06
N ILE A 148 13.58 8.52 14.18
CA ILE A 148 13.33 9.70 13.34
C ILE A 148 14.33 9.62 12.18
N GLY A 149 13.86 9.47 10.94
CA GLY A 149 14.72 9.49 9.78
C GLY A 149 15.34 10.88 9.59
N GLY A 150 16.59 10.94 9.12
CA GLY A 150 17.31 12.16 8.74
C GLY A 150 18.42 12.58 9.68
N TYR A 151 19.20 13.54 9.23
CA TYR A 151 20.37 14.08 9.90
C TYR A 151 20.09 15.52 10.34
N ASN A 152 20.20 15.79 11.65
CA ASN A 152 20.22 17.15 12.19
C ASN A 152 21.68 17.56 12.35
N ALA A 153 22.20 18.39 11.48
CA ALA A 153 23.48 19.08 11.71
C ALA A 153 23.21 20.40 12.45
N ASP A 154 23.49 20.40 13.73
CA ASP A 154 23.58 21.63 14.50
C ASP A 154 24.96 22.24 14.22
N SER A 155 25.03 23.14 13.24
CA SER A 155 26.20 23.96 12.99
C SER A 155 26.06 25.22 13.88
N GLY A 156 26.89 25.34 14.89
CA GLY A 156 26.85 26.39 15.93
C GLY A 156 26.98 27.84 15.46
N GLY A 157 26.41 28.18 14.33
CA GLY A 157 26.40 29.52 13.73
C GLY A 157 25.08 29.82 13.05
N GLY A 158 24.02 30.05 13.81
CA GLY A 158 22.83 30.80 13.37
C GLY A 158 21.91 30.20 12.30
N ASP A 159 22.35 29.31 11.45
CA ASP A 159 21.55 28.67 10.42
C ASP A 159 21.21 27.23 10.81
N GLN A 160 20.02 27.04 11.38
CA GLN A 160 19.45 25.73 11.61
C GLN A 160 18.86 25.16 10.30
N ILE A 161 19.57 24.28 9.61
CA ILE A 161 19.02 23.50 8.52
C ILE A 161 18.20 22.35 9.13
N LYS A 162 16.96 22.64 9.52
CA LYS A 162 15.98 21.62 9.90
C LYS A 162 15.52 20.89 8.63
N LYS A 163 16.16 19.78 8.32
CA LYS A 163 15.81 18.95 7.16
C LYS A 163 14.84 17.82 7.50
N ASN A 164 14.35 17.77 8.74
CA ASN A 164 13.53 16.66 9.23
C ASN A 164 12.30 17.10 10.01
N HIS A 165 11.18 16.41 9.79
CA HIS A 165 10.00 16.55 10.62
C HIS A 165 10.20 15.77 11.93
N ALA A 166 10.69 16.43 12.97
CA ALA A 166 10.95 15.82 14.28
C ALA A 166 9.68 15.35 15.02
N LEU A 167 8.49 15.66 14.47
CA LEU A 167 7.18 15.30 15.02
C LEU A 167 6.63 13.98 14.49
N THR A 168 7.32 13.36 13.54
CA THR A 168 6.96 12.04 12.99
C THR A 168 8.16 11.12 13.09
N GLY A 169 7.89 9.85 13.32
CA GLY A 169 8.92 8.82 13.39
C GLY A 169 8.36 7.45 13.04
N ARG A 170 9.24 6.47 12.96
CA ARG A 170 8.91 5.08 12.70
C ARG A 170 9.46 4.20 13.80
N VAL A 171 8.74 3.18 14.19
CA VAL A 171 9.21 2.10 15.07
C VAL A 171 9.32 0.85 14.21
N PRO A 172 10.52 0.46 13.76
CA PRO A 172 10.73 -0.72 12.96
C PRO A 172 10.35 -1.97 13.76
N ASN A 173 9.57 -2.88 13.16
CA ASN A 173 9.03 -4.07 13.81
C ASN A 173 8.32 -3.76 15.15
N GLY A 174 7.80 -2.55 15.29
CA GLY A 174 7.27 -2.03 16.56
C GLY A 174 5.89 -2.54 16.91
N ALA A 175 5.16 -3.16 16.01
CA ALA A 175 3.89 -3.78 16.33
C ALA A 175 3.96 -5.30 16.23
N SER A 176 3.22 -5.99 17.09
CA SER A 176 2.98 -7.41 17.02
C SER A 176 1.50 -7.70 16.78
N LEU A 177 1.20 -8.66 15.91
CA LEU A 177 -0.15 -9.07 15.60
C LEU A 177 -0.72 -9.91 16.75
N VAL A 178 -1.85 -9.51 17.31
CA VAL A 178 -2.52 -10.22 18.41
C VAL A 178 -3.80 -10.93 17.98
N THR A 179 -4.39 -10.50 16.88
CA THR A 179 -5.57 -11.13 16.30
C THR A 179 -5.26 -11.60 14.90
N LYS A 180 -5.51 -12.87 14.62
CA LYS A 180 -5.34 -13.42 13.28
C LYS A 180 -6.18 -12.60 12.30
N PRO A 181 -5.62 -12.06 11.20
CA PRO A 181 -6.42 -11.55 10.10
C PRO A 181 -7.42 -12.63 9.71
N ASN A 182 -8.62 -12.24 9.30
CA ASN A 182 -9.49 -13.21 8.65
C ASN A 182 -8.70 -13.64 7.41
N ASN A 183 -7.98 -14.75 7.56
CA ASN A 183 -7.41 -15.38 6.38
C ASN A 183 -8.61 -15.68 5.51
N MET A 184 -8.46 -15.39 4.23
CA MET A 184 -9.41 -15.76 3.21
C MET A 184 -9.96 -17.14 3.54
N ASP A 185 -11.20 -17.18 4.00
CA ASP A 185 -11.90 -18.44 4.11
C ASP A 185 -12.47 -18.76 2.73
N PHE A 186 -11.57 -19.08 1.82
CA PHE A 186 -11.94 -19.50 0.45
C PHE A 186 -12.89 -20.69 0.45
N SER A 187 -12.93 -21.43 1.59
CA SER A 187 -13.82 -22.58 1.73
C SER A 187 -15.27 -22.14 1.88
N SER A 188 -15.54 -20.98 2.44
CA SER A 188 -16.91 -20.50 2.66
C SER A 188 -17.53 -19.90 1.41
N GLU A 189 -16.78 -19.11 0.62
CA GLU A 189 -17.30 -18.47 -0.59
C GLU A 189 -17.07 -19.29 -1.86
N LYS A 190 -16.12 -20.23 -1.86
CA LYS A 190 -15.71 -21.06 -3.01
C LYS A 190 -15.37 -20.23 -4.25
N LYS A 191 -14.89 -18.99 -4.03
CA LYS A 191 -14.60 -18.01 -5.06
C LYS A 191 -13.29 -17.30 -4.74
N LEU A 192 -12.58 -16.95 -5.80
CA LEU A 192 -11.36 -16.19 -5.77
C LEU A 192 -11.51 -14.98 -6.68
N ARG A 193 -11.28 -13.77 -6.17
CA ARG A 193 -11.39 -12.55 -6.96
C ARG A 193 -10.03 -11.93 -7.15
N PHE A 194 -9.71 -11.65 -8.41
CA PHE A 194 -8.55 -10.89 -8.83
C PHE A 194 -8.98 -9.46 -9.14
N ILE A 195 -8.40 -8.50 -8.43
CA ILE A 195 -8.71 -7.09 -8.57
C ILE A 195 -7.59 -6.43 -9.37
N LEU A 196 -7.93 -5.74 -10.46
CA LEU A 196 -6.98 -5.06 -11.31
C LEU A 196 -6.46 -3.78 -10.63
N HIS A 197 -5.16 -3.53 -10.74
CA HIS A 197 -4.57 -2.26 -10.28
C HIS A 197 -5.11 -1.06 -11.06
N ASN A 198 -5.31 -1.23 -12.37
CA ASN A 198 -5.91 -0.24 -13.26
C ASN A 198 -7.16 -0.86 -13.89
N PRO A 199 -8.37 -0.44 -13.49
CA PRO A 199 -9.61 -1.01 -14.03
C PRO A 199 -9.78 -0.73 -15.52
N ASP A 200 -9.82 -1.77 -16.35
CA ASP A 200 -10.10 -1.71 -17.79
C ASP A 200 -10.80 -2.99 -18.25
N TYR A 201 -11.88 -2.84 -19.04
CA TYR A 201 -12.68 -3.98 -19.50
C TYR A 201 -11.93 -4.89 -20.49
N ASN A 202 -11.09 -4.33 -21.37
CA ASN A 202 -10.35 -5.12 -22.34
C ASN A 202 -9.31 -5.99 -21.65
N THR A 203 -8.54 -5.38 -20.71
CA THR A 203 -7.59 -6.09 -19.85
C THR A 203 -8.28 -7.17 -19.02
N ALA A 204 -9.44 -6.86 -18.42
CA ALA A 204 -10.19 -7.83 -17.61
C ALA A 204 -10.68 -9.04 -18.44
N VAL A 205 -11.15 -8.79 -19.67
CA VAL A 205 -11.61 -9.84 -20.59
C VAL A 205 -10.44 -10.70 -21.06
N ASP A 206 -9.28 -10.11 -21.32
CA ASP A 206 -8.08 -10.84 -21.71
C ASP A 206 -7.54 -11.71 -20.58
N ILE A 207 -7.48 -11.16 -19.36
CA ILE A 207 -7.12 -11.91 -18.14
C ILE A 207 -8.08 -13.10 -17.96
N LYS A 208 -9.39 -12.88 -18.08
CA LYS A 208 -10.40 -13.95 -18.00
C LYS A 208 -10.15 -15.03 -19.06
N GLY A 209 -9.86 -14.64 -20.31
CA GLY A 209 -9.56 -15.56 -21.41
C GLY A 209 -8.33 -16.42 -21.11
N SER A 210 -7.26 -15.79 -20.67
CA SER A 210 -6.01 -16.45 -20.31
C SER A 210 -6.18 -17.40 -19.10
N MET A 211 -6.93 -17.00 -18.06
CA MET A 211 -7.24 -17.86 -16.92
C MET A 211 -8.12 -19.05 -17.32
N SER A 212 -9.13 -18.82 -18.16
CA SER A 212 -10.06 -19.90 -18.62
C SER A 212 -9.41 -20.89 -19.58
N SER A 213 -8.22 -20.65 -20.08
CA SER A 213 -7.43 -21.61 -20.86
C SER A 213 -6.55 -22.52 -19.99
N PHE A 214 -6.42 -22.21 -18.71
CA PHE A 214 -5.58 -22.95 -17.76
C PHE A 214 -6.39 -24.06 -17.06
N THR A 215 -5.82 -25.26 -16.97
CA THR A 215 -6.37 -26.38 -16.22
C THR A 215 -5.44 -26.67 -15.03
N PRO A 216 -5.96 -26.64 -13.78
CA PRO A 216 -5.16 -26.93 -12.58
C PRO A 216 -4.67 -28.39 -12.56
N GLU A 217 -3.57 -28.68 -11.90
CA GLU A 217 -3.12 -30.05 -11.67
C GLU A 217 -4.17 -30.84 -10.87
N GLY A 218 -4.52 -32.01 -11.38
CA GLY A 218 -5.57 -32.86 -10.79
C GLY A 218 -7.01 -32.42 -11.13
N GLY A 219 -7.19 -31.31 -11.82
CA GLY A 219 -8.49 -30.86 -12.31
C GLY A 219 -8.87 -31.52 -13.63
N SER A 220 -10.17 -31.79 -13.81
CA SER A 220 -10.72 -32.37 -15.03
C SER A 220 -11.20 -31.33 -16.06
N SER A 221 -11.27 -30.05 -15.66
CA SER A 221 -11.78 -28.95 -16.48
C SER A 221 -10.94 -27.69 -16.31
N PRO A 222 -10.96 -26.79 -17.32
CA PRO A 222 -10.35 -25.46 -17.20
C PRO A 222 -11.01 -24.63 -16.11
N VAL A 223 -10.25 -23.62 -15.64
CA VAL A 223 -10.73 -22.68 -14.62
C VAL A 223 -11.95 -21.89 -15.11
N ASP A 224 -13.04 -21.89 -14.33
CA ASP A 224 -14.23 -21.07 -14.62
C ASP A 224 -14.00 -19.63 -14.12
N ALA A 225 -13.56 -18.76 -15.03
CA ALA A 225 -13.33 -17.35 -14.75
C ALA A 225 -14.42 -16.48 -15.36
N LYS A 226 -14.87 -15.44 -14.61
CA LYS A 226 -15.90 -14.48 -15.01
C LYS A 226 -15.46 -13.05 -14.73
N VAL A 227 -15.75 -12.12 -15.64
CA VAL A 227 -15.56 -10.69 -15.42
C VAL A 227 -16.78 -10.15 -14.69
N LEU A 228 -16.62 -9.64 -13.47
CA LEU A 228 -17.70 -9.00 -12.71
C LEU A 228 -17.78 -7.49 -13.01
N SER A 229 -16.64 -6.85 -13.24
CA SER A 229 -16.54 -5.43 -13.56
C SER A 229 -15.24 -5.14 -14.30
N SER A 230 -15.01 -3.88 -14.71
CA SER A 230 -13.75 -3.47 -15.33
C SER A 230 -12.52 -3.73 -14.45
N GLY A 231 -12.70 -3.87 -13.15
CA GLY A 231 -11.61 -4.06 -12.20
C GLY A 231 -11.60 -5.41 -11.49
N VAL A 232 -12.56 -6.32 -11.76
CA VAL A 232 -12.69 -7.56 -10.99
C VAL A 232 -12.93 -8.76 -11.89
N VAL A 233 -12.05 -9.75 -11.78
CA VAL A 233 -12.19 -11.08 -12.40
C VAL A 233 -12.38 -12.09 -11.28
N GLU A 234 -13.53 -12.78 -11.28
CA GLU A 234 -13.88 -13.84 -10.34
C GLU A 234 -13.55 -15.20 -10.93
N VAL A 235 -12.97 -16.07 -10.13
CA VAL A 235 -12.65 -17.45 -10.44
C VAL A 235 -13.43 -18.34 -9.48
N ASN A 236 -14.23 -19.26 -10.00
CA ASN A 236 -14.90 -20.26 -9.19
C ASN A 236 -13.92 -21.40 -8.86
N LEU A 237 -13.89 -21.80 -7.59
CA LEU A 237 -13.03 -22.90 -7.13
C LEU A 237 -13.73 -24.25 -7.34
N ASP A 238 -12.95 -25.26 -7.73
CA ASP A 238 -13.44 -26.62 -7.84
C ASP A 238 -13.61 -27.23 -6.45
N GLU A 239 -14.85 -27.61 -6.11
CA GLU A 239 -15.19 -28.15 -4.79
C GLU A 239 -14.45 -29.46 -4.48
N GLN A 240 -14.27 -30.31 -5.48
CA GLN A 240 -13.60 -31.60 -5.27
C GLN A 240 -12.11 -31.41 -4.99
N LEU A 241 -11.46 -30.46 -5.68
CA LEU A 241 -10.05 -30.14 -5.44
C LEU A 241 -9.87 -29.42 -4.10
N LEU A 242 -10.83 -28.57 -3.73
CA LEU A 242 -10.79 -27.82 -2.45
C LEU A 242 -10.88 -28.78 -1.25
N GLU A 243 -11.71 -29.83 -1.33
CA GLU A 243 -11.85 -30.81 -0.26
C GLU A 243 -10.65 -31.77 -0.16
N ASN A 244 -10.06 -32.15 -1.30
CA ASN A 244 -9.02 -33.15 -1.37
C ASN A 244 -7.59 -32.59 -1.19
N ASN A 245 -7.36 -31.29 -1.47
CA ASN A 245 -6.04 -30.68 -1.40
C ASN A 245 -6.08 -29.39 -0.54
N PRO A 246 -5.53 -29.41 0.66
CA PRO A 246 -5.45 -28.20 1.52
C PRO A 246 -4.63 -27.07 0.87
N ASN A 247 -3.71 -27.39 -0.03
CA ASN A 247 -2.85 -26.43 -0.71
C ASN A 247 -3.40 -25.96 -2.06
N TYR A 248 -4.56 -26.46 -2.49
CA TYR A 248 -5.13 -26.17 -3.80
C TYR A 248 -5.22 -24.67 -4.09
N VAL A 249 -5.75 -23.88 -3.16
CA VAL A 249 -5.95 -22.44 -3.40
C VAL A 249 -4.64 -21.67 -3.54
N PRO A 250 -3.63 -21.82 -2.64
CA PRO A 250 -2.32 -21.19 -2.83
C PRO A 250 -1.61 -21.61 -4.13
N GLU A 251 -1.70 -22.87 -4.51
CA GLU A 251 -1.12 -23.40 -5.75
C GLU A 251 -1.82 -22.79 -6.97
N LEU A 252 -3.15 -22.79 -7.00
CA LEU A 252 -3.94 -22.18 -8.06
C LEU A 252 -3.63 -20.67 -8.21
N ILE A 253 -3.56 -19.92 -7.10
CA ILE A 253 -3.19 -18.51 -7.14
C ILE A 253 -1.80 -18.35 -7.76
N SER A 254 -0.82 -19.15 -7.31
CA SER A 254 0.54 -19.10 -7.84
C SER A 254 0.59 -19.35 -9.35
N ASP A 255 -0.17 -20.32 -9.83
CA ASP A 255 -0.15 -20.68 -11.24
C ASP A 255 -0.91 -19.67 -12.10
N LEU A 256 -2.08 -19.21 -11.68
CA LEU A 256 -2.81 -18.15 -12.36
C LEU A 256 -2.00 -16.84 -12.43
N GLN A 257 -1.24 -16.51 -11.39
CA GLN A 257 -0.38 -15.32 -11.38
C GLN A 257 0.83 -15.41 -12.33
N LYS A 258 1.25 -16.60 -12.75
CA LYS A 258 2.34 -16.80 -13.73
C LYS A 258 1.89 -16.62 -15.17
N ILE A 259 0.59 -16.74 -15.43
CA ILE A 259 0.01 -16.63 -16.79
C ILE A 259 0.21 -15.20 -17.30
N ASN A 260 0.49 -15.08 -18.60
CA ASN A 260 0.56 -13.79 -19.27
C ASN A 260 -0.82 -13.36 -19.77
N ALA A 261 -1.08 -12.07 -19.71
CA ALA A 261 -2.26 -11.42 -20.27
C ALA A 261 -1.83 -10.09 -20.94
N ILE A 262 -2.64 -9.62 -21.88
CA ILE A 262 -2.40 -8.35 -22.56
C ILE A 262 -2.93 -7.22 -21.66
N ALA A 263 -2.05 -6.26 -21.35
CA ALA A 263 -2.43 -5.04 -20.64
C ALA A 263 -2.75 -3.94 -21.64
N TYR A 264 -3.98 -3.46 -21.62
CA TYR A 264 -4.39 -2.30 -22.41
C TYR A 264 -4.15 -1.04 -21.56
N THR A 265 -3.03 -0.37 -21.82
CA THR A 265 -2.70 0.88 -21.14
C THR A 265 -3.06 2.07 -22.01
N GLU A 266 -3.63 3.11 -21.38
CA GLU A 266 -3.85 4.36 -22.07
C GLU A 266 -2.51 4.99 -22.48
N ALA A 267 -2.44 5.51 -23.70
CA ALA A 267 -1.30 6.30 -24.15
C ALA A 267 -1.16 7.55 -23.26
N ARG A 268 -0.04 7.70 -22.58
CA ARG A 268 0.19 8.81 -21.64
C ARG A 268 1.47 9.56 -21.95
N VAL A 269 1.40 10.87 -21.85
CA VAL A 269 2.56 11.76 -21.85
C VAL A 269 2.67 12.41 -20.48
N ILE A 270 3.79 12.24 -19.83
CA ILE A 270 4.09 12.85 -18.53
C ILE A 270 5.08 13.98 -18.74
N ILE A 271 4.71 15.19 -18.33
CA ILE A 271 5.55 16.39 -18.43
C ILE A 271 5.91 16.84 -17.02
N ASN A 272 7.19 16.91 -16.72
CA ASN A 272 7.69 17.54 -15.50
C ASN A 272 8.12 18.97 -15.82
N GLU A 273 7.26 19.94 -15.52
CA GLU A 273 7.49 21.35 -15.81
C GLU A 273 8.74 21.92 -15.12
N ARG A 274 9.08 21.43 -13.94
CA ARG A 274 10.23 21.92 -13.18
C ARG A 274 11.57 21.51 -13.79
N THR A 275 11.64 20.31 -14.39
CA THR A 275 12.88 19.77 -14.98
C THR A 275 12.88 19.83 -16.50
N GLY A 276 11.75 20.18 -17.13
CA GLY A 276 11.58 20.15 -18.59
C GLY A 276 11.59 18.73 -19.18
N THR A 277 11.45 17.70 -18.33
CA THR A 277 11.48 16.30 -18.79
C THR A 277 10.11 15.90 -19.34
N VAL A 278 10.11 15.34 -20.55
CA VAL A 278 8.91 14.76 -21.19
C VAL A 278 9.13 13.26 -21.35
N VAL A 279 8.21 12.45 -20.86
CA VAL A 279 8.20 11.00 -21.05
C VAL A 279 6.91 10.62 -21.76
N ALA A 280 7.03 10.02 -22.94
CA ALA A 280 5.90 9.51 -23.72
C ALA A 280 5.92 7.99 -23.74
N GLY A 281 4.76 7.34 -23.56
CA GLY A 281 4.60 5.91 -23.74
C GLY A 281 4.75 5.49 -25.20
N GLY A 282 5.07 4.21 -25.47
CA GLY A 282 5.27 3.69 -26.82
C GLY A 282 4.02 3.76 -27.71
N ASP A 283 2.83 3.80 -27.11
CA ASP A 283 1.54 3.81 -27.82
C ASP A 283 0.98 5.22 -28.05
N VAL A 284 1.76 6.27 -27.77
CA VAL A 284 1.36 7.66 -28.02
C VAL A 284 1.46 7.95 -29.52
N ILE A 285 0.32 8.15 -30.14
CA ILE A 285 0.20 8.57 -31.56
C ILE A 285 -0.21 10.03 -31.56
N LEU A 286 0.46 10.83 -32.38
CA LEU A 286 0.06 12.22 -32.66
C LEU A 286 -0.78 12.25 -33.93
N GLU A 287 -1.99 12.78 -33.82
CA GLU A 287 -2.79 13.10 -34.98
C GLU A 287 -2.15 14.29 -35.75
N PRO A 288 -2.51 14.50 -37.04
CA PRO A 288 -1.97 15.63 -37.80
C PRO A 288 -2.15 16.93 -37.04
N VAL A 289 -1.04 17.58 -36.71
CA VAL A 289 -1.04 18.80 -35.89
C VAL A 289 0.01 19.78 -36.39
N MET A 290 -0.29 21.06 -36.30
CA MET A 290 0.64 22.14 -36.55
C MET A 290 0.95 22.85 -35.23
N VAL A 291 2.22 22.91 -34.87
CA VAL A 291 2.71 23.61 -33.67
C VAL A 291 3.61 24.75 -34.12
N SER A 292 3.35 25.96 -33.64
CA SER A 292 4.19 27.13 -33.88
C SER A 292 4.68 27.70 -32.56
N HIS A 293 5.98 27.93 -32.45
CA HIS A 293 6.61 28.58 -31.31
C HIS A 293 7.66 29.58 -31.79
N GLY A 294 7.38 30.89 -31.68
CA GLY A 294 8.21 31.92 -32.24
C GLY A 294 8.31 31.82 -33.79
N SER A 295 9.50 31.65 -34.28
CA SER A 295 9.78 31.48 -35.76
C SER A 295 9.77 30.01 -36.21
N LEU A 296 9.62 29.06 -35.27
CA LEU A 296 9.60 27.63 -35.58
C LEU A 296 8.17 27.14 -35.82
N VAL A 297 7.92 26.57 -36.98
CA VAL A 297 6.65 25.88 -37.30
C VAL A 297 6.95 24.44 -37.63
N ILE A 298 6.32 23.51 -36.85
CA ILE A 298 6.40 22.08 -37.07
C ILE A 298 5.02 21.58 -37.49
N GLN A 299 4.97 20.92 -38.64
CA GLN A 299 3.75 20.27 -39.12
C GLN A 299 3.96 18.76 -39.15
N ILE A 300 3.13 18.03 -38.44
CA ILE A 300 3.04 16.56 -38.48
C ILE A 300 1.86 16.21 -39.39
N LYS A 301 2.11 15.36 -40.38
CA LYS A 301 1.12 14.94 -41.39
C LYS A 301 0.76 13.48 -41.16
#